data_36feddcdb3b232e699eab02adc70cde4
#
_entry.id   36feddcdb3b232e699eab02adc70cde4
#
_cell.length_a   1.000
_cell.length_b   1.000
_cell.length_c   1.000
_cell.angle_alpha   90.00
_cell.angle_beta   90.00
_cell.angle_gamma   90.00
#
_symmetry.space_group_name_H-M   'P 1'
#
loop_
_entity.id
_entity.type
_entity.pdbx_description
1 polymer ?
#
loop_
_entity_poly.entity_id
_entity_poly.type
_entity_poly.pdbx_seq_one_letter_code
_entity_poly.pdbx_strand_id
1 'polypeptide(L)'
;MPVRWRKQWISDDSFEAAGVVDVDGDGVLDIVCGGFWYQGPDFRRKHALCPVRAEGEYYDDFSAIFLDIDGDGRPDQGTGGWWGQALRWRKNPGQAGKPWVETVIAEVGNIETTRAWDLDGDGVVELVPNTPGRREVRAFRLRRDANGKGTGAFDEHLLYTFPEGQKQGHGLGCGDIAGNGRMDLVFPTGWLEAPADPWKGSWIWHPAGWKLPWWAASVPMLVVDVNGDGVNDLIVGNAHGYGLSWIEQQRVAGGESRWIVHPIDPFNAQYHDLAWADIDGDGVPELITGKRHRAHNGNDPGEFDDYGTYYFKWTGSGFAKQVIDYGPLGVGKGVGIHFALADLTGSGRLDLVAPGKDGLFVYFNQG
;
A
#
# COMPACT_ATOMS: atom_id res chain seq x y z
N MET A 1 -19.11 -18.28 -6.40
CA MET A 1 -18.13 -19.26 -6.97
C MET A 1 -16.75 -18.63 -6.90
N PRO A 2 -15.64 -19.37 -6.87
CA PRO A 2 -14.31 -18.74 -6.96
C PRO A 2 -14.19 -17.94 -8.25
N VAL A 3 -13.53 -16.79 -8.18
CA VAL A 3 -13.24 -15.95 -9.34
C VAL A 3 -12.26 -16.69 -10.28
N ARG A 4 -12.51 -16.62 -11.58
CA ARG A 4 -11.57 -17.14 -12.58
C ARG A 4 -10.64 -16.01 -13.02
N TRP A 5 -9.37 -16.32 -13.20
CA TRP A 5 -8.34 -15.36 -13.53
C TRP A 5 -7.66 -15.69 -14.86
N ARG A 6 -7.45 -14.68 -15.69
CA ARG A 6 -6.57 -14.78 -16.86
C ARG A 6 -5.25 -14.09 -16.54
N LYS A 7 -4.19 -14.86 -16.31
CA LYS A 7 -2.84 -14.36 -16.06
C LYS A 7 -2.21 -13.86 -17.36
N GLN A 8 -1.62 -12.67 -17.34
CA GLN A 8 -0.84 -12.13 -18.43
C GLN A 8 0.51 -11.62 -17.89
N TRP A 9 1.60 -12.10 -18.47
CA TRP A 9 2.93 -11.54 -18.25
C TRP A 9 3.04 -10.22 -19.03
N ILE A 10 3.59 -9.18 -18.37
CA ILE A 10 3.77 -7.85 -18.95
C ILE A 10 5.25 -7.57 -19.21
N SER A 11 6.11 -7.79 -18.20
CA SER A 11 7.54 -7.48 -18.27
C SER A 11 8.34 -8.31 -17.27
N ASP A 12 9.62 -8.49 -17.54
CA ASP A 12 10.63 -9.05 -16.64
C ASP A 12 11.28 -7.99 -15.73
N ASP A 13 10.81 -6.74 -15.78
CA ASP A 13 11.29 -5.70 -14.87
C ASP A 13 11.00 -6.06 -13.42
N SER A 14 12.00 -5.93 -12.56
CA SER A 14 11.93 -6.42 -11.18
C SER A 14 11.62 -5.32 -10.15
N PHE A 15 10.79 -4.36 -10.53
CA PHE A 15 10.25 -3.36 -9.60
C PHE A 15 9.17 -3.96 -8.71
N GLU A 16 9.09 -3.48 -7.48
CA GLU A 16 8.18 -4.03 -6.46
C GLU A 16 6.94 -3.15 -6.20
N ALA A 17 6.85 -1.99 -6.87
CA ALA A 17 5.69 -1.10 -6.77
C ALA A 17 5.10 -0.83 -8.15
N ALA A 18 3.77 -0.95 -8.25
CA ALA A 18 3.02 -0.60 -9.45
C ALA A 18 1.72 0.14 -9.10
N GLY A 19 1.28 0.97 -10.02
CA GLY A 19 -0.02 1.63 -9.93
C GLY A 19 -0.68 1.74 -11.29
N VAL A 20 -1.93 2.16 -11.30
CA VAL A 20 -2.77 2.24 -12.49
C VAL A 20 -3.33 3.65 -12.63
N VAL A 21 -3.16 4.23 -13.82
CA VAL A 21 -3.64 5.58 -14.13
C VAL A 21 -3.64 5.77 -15.65
N ASP A 22 -4.48 6.66 -16.17
CA ASP A 22 -4.41 7.12 -17.57
C ASP A 22 -3.25 8.13 -17.69
N VAL A 23 -2.10 7.65 -18.21
CA VAL A 23 -0.84 8.43 -18.29
C VAL A 23 -0.87 9.45 -19.42
N ASP A 24 -1.42 9.08 -20.57
CA ASP A 24 -1.36 9.90 -21.79
C ASP A 24 -2.66 10.65 -22.11
N GLY A 25 -3.72 10.46 -21.28
CA GLY A 25 -4.99 11.16 -21.37
C GLY A 25 -5.90 10.63 -22.50
N ASP A 26 -5.71 9.37 -22.91
CA ASP A 26 -6.50 8.76 -23.97
C ASP A 26 -7.81 8.11 -23.45
N GLY A 27 -8.04 8.11 -22.14
CA GLY A 27 -9.19 7.54 -21.46
C GLY A 27 -9.07 6.06 -21.17
N VAL A 28 -7.93 5.43 -21.47
CA VAL A 28 -7.62 4.03 -21.16
C VAL A 28 -6.62 4.00 -20.00
N LEU A 29 -6.80 3.05 -19.09
CA LEU A 29 -5.89 2.91 -17.95
C LEU A 29 -4.58 2.26 -18.39
N ASP A 30 -3.47 2.85 -17.95
CA ASP A 30 -2.12 2.37 -18.13
C ASP A 30 -1.58 1.79 -16.81
N ILE A 31 -0.48 1.03 -16.89
CA ILE A 31 0.25 0.55 -15.72
C ILE A 31 1.57 1.31 -15.61
N VAL A 32 1.85 1.86 -14.44
CA VAL A 32 3.16 2.43 -14.10
C VAL A 32 3.85 1.49 -13.13
N CYS A 33 5.10 1.10 -13.45
CA CYS A 33 5.89 0.22 -12.61
C CYS A 33 7.37 0.64 -12.68
N GLY A 34 7.88 1.18 -11.59
CA GLY A 34 9.25 1.67 -11.48
C GLY A 34 9.60 2.73 -12.50
N GLY A 35 10.60 2.45 -13.33
CA GLY A 35 11.10 3.36 -14.34
C GLY A 35 10.33 3.38 -15.67
N PHE A 36 9.18 2.70 -15.75
CA PHE A 36 8.42 2.52 -16.99
C PHE A 36 6.92 2.67 -16.79
N TRP A 37 6.22 2.92 -17.89
CA TRP A 37 4.79 2.74 -17.97
C TRP A 37 4.42 1.91 -19.21
N TYR A 38 3.32 1.19 -19.12
CA TYR A 38 2.84 0.23 -20.11
C TYR A 38 1.46 0.65 -20.56
N GLN A 39 1.36 1.03 -21.85
CA GLN A 39 0.15 1.60 -22.43
C GLN A 39 -0.96 0.56 -22.55
N GLY A 40 -2.12 0.91 -22.02
CA GLY A 40 -3.35 0.10 -22.16
C GLY A 40 -3.88 0.05 -23.59
N PRO A 41 -4.85 -0.82 -23.85
CA PRO A 41 -5.41 -1.83 -22.96
C PRO A 41 -4.64 -3.17 -22.97
N ASP A 42 -3.66 -3.36 -23.85
CA ASP A 42 -2.94 -4.65 -24.01
C ASP A 42 -1.57 -4.67 -23.28
N PHE A 43 -1.09 -3.53 -22.83
CA PHE A 43 0.15 -3.32 -22.07
C PHE A 43 1.42 -3.79 -22.80
N ARG A 44 1.39 -3.84 -24.13
CA ARG A 44 2.53 -4.30 -24.95
C ARG A 44 3.50 -3.18 -25.31
N ARG A 45 3.06 -1.93 -25.24
CA ARG A 45 3.90 -0.77 -25.50
C ARG A 45 4.49 -0.30 -24.18
N LYS A 46 5.80 -0.49 -24.04
CA LYS A 46 6.59 -0.05 -22.90
C LYS A 46 7.22 1.29 -23.19
N HIS A 47 7.03 2.25 -22.31
CA HIS A 47 7.60 3.59 -22.40
C HIS A 47 8.49 3.87 -21.20
N ALA A 48 9.64 4.50 -21.44
CA ALA A 48 10.49 4.94 -20.34
C ALA A 48 9.84 6.12 -19.60
N LEU A 49 9.87 6.04 -18.27
CA LEU A 49 9.39 7.10 -17.37
C LEU A 49 10.59 7.93 -16.89
N CYS A 50 11.44 7.38 -16.05
CA CYS A 50 12.67 7.97 -15.58
C CYS A 50 13.64 6.87 -15.11
N PRO A 51 14.95 7.13 -15.00
CA PRO A 51 15.86 6.21 -14.34
C PRO A 51 15.51 6.04 -12.87
N VAL A 52 15.53 4.79 -12.38
CA VAL A 52 15.35 4.46 -10.97
C VAL A 52 16.67 3.91 -10.43
N ARG A 53 17.10 4.40 -9.27
CA ARG A 53 18.30 3.91 -8.58
C ARG A 53 18.15 2.44 -8.24
N ALA A 54 19.15 1.64 -8.61
CA ALA A 54 19.27 0.26 -8.22
C ALA A 54 20.25 0.11 -7.04
N GLU A 55 19.94 -0.80 -6.11
CA GLU A 55 20.80 -1.18 -5.00
C GLU A 55 20.74 -2.70 -4.80
N GLY A 56 21.76 -3.40 -5.31
CA GLY A 56 21.73 -4.86 -5.40
C GLY A 56 20.58 -5.34 -6.29
N GLU A 57 19.66 -6.13 -5.73
CA GLU A 57 18.46 -6.61 -6.44
C GLU A 57 17.22 -5.72 -6.21
N TYR A 58 17.38 -4.56 -5.61
CA TYR A 58 16.28 -3.63 -5.31
C TYR A 58 16.33 -2.41 -6.23
N TYR A 59 15.16 -1.82 -6.41
CA TYR A 59 15.00 -0.48 -6.98
C TYR A 59 14.42 0.46 -5.93
N ASP A 60 14.96 1.68 -5.87
CA ASP A 60 14.56 2.69 -4.88
C ASP A 60 13.27 3.39 -5.30
N ASP A 61 12.19 2.59 -5.38
CA ASP A 61 10.85 2.99 -5.85
C ASP A 61 9.80 2.08 -5.20
N PHE A 62 9.35 2.49 -4.00
CA PHE A 62 8.55 1.64 -3.12
C PHE A 62 7.08 2.06 -3.03
N SER A 63 6.64 2.99 -3.90
CA SER A 63 5.26 3.45 -3.95
C SER A 63 4.88 3.93 -5.35
N ALA A 64 3.60 3.84 -5.70
CA ALA A 64 3.05 4.34 -6.95
C ALA A 64 1.71 5.05 -6.65
N ILE A 65 1.79 6.34 -6.28
CA ILE A 65 0.65 7.18 -5.89
C ILE A 65 0.46 8.24 -6.96
N PHE A 66 -0.76 8.41 -7.48
CA PHE A 66 -1.03 9.34 -8.56
C PHE A 66 -1.92 10.48 -8.12
N LEU A 67 -1.45 11.71 -8.34
CA LEU A 67 -2.12 12.97 -8.05
C LEU A 67 -1.75 13.99 -9.13
N ASP A 68 -2.64 14.94 -9.45
CA ASP A 68 -2.28 16.13 -10.21
C ASP A 68 -1.54 17.10 -9.28
N ILE A 69 -0.20 16.90 -9.17
CA ILE A 69 0.62 17.58 -8.16
C ILE A 69 0.88 19.04 -8.54
N ASP A 70 1.05 19.34 -9.82
CA ASP A 70 1.34 20.69 -10.27
C ASP A 70 0.16 21.43 -10.92
N GLY A 71 -1.01 20.81 -10.94
CA GLY A 71 -2.26 21.44 -11.35
C GLY A 71 -2.44 21.55 -12.86
N ASP A 72 -1.68 20.76 -13.64
CA ASP A 72 -1.72 20.80 -15.10
C ASP A 72 -2.79 19.85 -15.71
N GLY A 73 -3.49 19.11 -14.86
CA GLY A 73 -4.59 18.21 -15.23
C GLY A 73 -4.11 16.80 -15.60
N ARG A 74 -2.86 16.48 -15.42
CA ARG A 74 -2.29 15.15 -15.64
C ARG A 74 -1.88 14.50 -14.32
N PRO A 75 -1.97 13.16 -14.21
CA PRO A 75 -1.50 12.48 -13.02
C PRO A 75 0.02 12.43 -12.98
N ASP A 76 0.59 12.92 -11.88
CA ASP A 76 1.99 12.78 -11.51
C ASP A 76 2.15 11.65 -10.52
N GLN A 77 3.37 11.09 -10.39
CA GLN A 77 3.65 10.01 -9.45
C GLN A 77 4.32 10.51 -8.17
N GLY A 78 3.72 10.26 -7.02
CA GLY A 78 4.38 10.30 -5.71
C GLY A 78 5.04 8.96 -5.39
N THR A 79 6.29 8.98 -4.92
CA THR A 79 7.05 7.79 -4.54
C THR A 79 8.10 8.10 -3.48
N GLY A 80 8.73 7.06 -2.96
CA GLY A 80 9.88 7.12 -2.07
C GLY A 80 10.58 5.78 -2.05
N GLY A 81 11.65 5.68 -1.28
CA GLY A 81 12.37 4.43 -1.16
C GLY A 81 13.38 4.44 -0.03
N TRP A 82 14.04 3.29 0.15
CA TRP A 82 14.90 3.06 1.30
C TRP A 82 16.24 3.81 1.20
N TRP A 83 16.89 3.74 0.03
CA TRP A 83 18.27 4.23 -0.13
C TRP A 83 18.36 5.70 -0.48
N GLY A 84 17.36 6.23 -1.19
CA GLY A 84 17.25 7.66 -1.50
C GLY A 84 16.88 8.52 -0.31
N GLN A 85 16.33 7.93 0.73
CA GLN A 85 15.97 8.59 1.99
C GLN A 85 15.06 9.81 1.84
N ALA A 86 14.31 9.87 0.74
CA ALA A 86 13.49 11.01 0.38
C ALA A 86 12.14 10.60 -0.17
N LEU A 87 11.12 11.37 0.21
CA LEU A 87 9.85 11.42 -0.48
C LEU A 87 10.01 12.26 -1.73
N ARG A 88 9.54 11.78 -2.87
CA ARG A 88 9.75 12.38 -4.20
C ARG A 88 8.46 12.36 -5.00
N TRP A 89 8.41 13.21 -6.02
CA TRP A 89 7.39 13.10 -7.03
C TRP A 89 8.00 13.24 -8.42
N ARG A 90 7.35 12.67 -9.43
CA ARG A 90 7.76 12.67 -10.82
C ARG A 90 6.68 13.30 -11.65
N LYS A 91 7.04 14.39 -12.32
CA LYS A 91 6.12 15.14 -13.18
C LYS A 91 5.85 14.40 -14.49
N ASN A 92 4.58 14.16 -14.79
CA ASN A 92 4.15 13.66 -16.08
C ASN A 92 4.25 14.74 -17.16
N PRO A 93 5.11 14.59 -18.18
CA PRO A 93 5.26 15.59 -19.23
C PRO A 93 4.09 15.64 -20.22
N GLY A 94 3.09 14.74 -20.11
CA GLY A 94 1.97 14.62 -21.03
C GLY A 94 2.37 14.22 -22.46
N GLN A 95 3.53 13.65 -22.64
CA GLN A 95 4.03 13.22 -23.94
C GLN A 95 4.85 11.95 -23.83
N ALA A 96 4.39 10.89 -24.51
CA ALA A 96 5.12 9.63 -24.59
C ALA A 96 6.56 9.84 -25.12
N GLY A 97 7.52 9.14 -24.51
CA GLY A 97 8.94 9.21 -24.87
C GLY A 97 9.70 10.40 -24.29
N LYS A 98 9.03 11.31 -23.58
CA LYS A 98 9.73 12.29 -22.76
C LYS A 98 9.92 11.76 -21.34
N PRO A 99 11.13 11.88 -20.75
CA PRO A 99 11.37 11.45 -19.38
C PRO A 99 10.59 12.35 -18.40
N TRP A 100 10.08 11.72 -17.35
CA TRP A 100 9.48 12.42 -16.23
C TRP A 100 10.58 13.05 -15.38
N VAL A 101 10.32 14.24 -14.87
CA VAL A 101 11.28 14.97 -14.04
C VAL A 101 10.99 14.66 -12.58
N GLU A 102 11.98 14.09 -11.89
CA GLU A 102 11.88 13.78 -10.45
C GLU A 102 12.28 15.01 -9.61
N THR A 103 11.48 15.28 -8.57
CA THR A 103 11.68 16.36 -7.61
C THR A 103 11.55 15.81 -6.20
N VAL A 104 12.47 16.18 -5.31
CA VAL A 104 12.42 15.84 -3.89
C VAL A 104 11.35 16.70 -3.21
N ILE A 105 10.43 16.04 -2.49
CA ILE A 105 9.46 16.70 -1.61
C ILE A 105 10.12 17.00 -0.26
N ALA A 106 10.72 15.95 0.36
CA ALA A 106 11.39 16.07 1.66
C ALA A 106 12.38 14.92 1.88
N GLU A 107 13.46 15.21 2.61
CA GLU A 107 14.40 14.20 3.12
C GLU A 107 13.89 13.69 4.48
N VAL A 108 13.32 12.50 4.50
CA VAL A 108 12.66 11.93 5.69
C VAL A 108 13.37 10.72 6.27
N GLY A 109 14.42 10.24 5.61
CA GLY A 109 15.12 8.98 5.94
C GLY A 109 14.59 7.81 5.12
N ASN A 110 15.02 6.60 5.50
CA ASN A 110 14.63 5.38 4.80
C ASN A 110 13.10 5.19 4.84
N ILE A 111 12.50 5.09 3.66
CA ILE A 111 11.06 4.89 3.50
C ILE A 111 10.82 3.42 3.12
N GLU A 112 9.97 2.74 3.88
CA GLU A 112 9.54 1.39 3.54
C GLU A 112 8.44 1.41 2.46
N THR A 113 7.40 2.21 2.68
CA THR A 113 6.35 2.46 1.69
C THR A 113 5.67 3.77 2.05
N THR A 114 5.28 4.55 1.06
CA THR A 114 4.41 5.71 1.25
C THR A 114 2.99 5.32 0.92
N ARG A 115 2.03 5.77 1.73
CA ARG A 115 0.60 5.64 1.47
C ARG A 115 -0.05 7.01 1.34
N ALA A 116 -1.23 7.03 0.76
CA ALA A 116 -2.01 8.24 0.56
C ALA A 116 -3.38 8.07 1.22
N TRP A 117 -3.70 8.95 2.19
CA TRP A 117 -4.95 8.94 2.92
C TRP A 117 -5.45 10.37 3.13
N ASP A 118 -6.77 10.55 3.09
CA ASP A 118 -7.43 11.80 3.44
C ASP A 118 -7.54 11.89 4.96
N LEU A 119 -6.57 12.55 5.59
CA LEU A 119 -6.45 12.61 7.05
C LEU A 119 -7.40 13.61 7.71
N ASP A 120 -7.84 14.65 6.98
CA ASP A 120 -8.71 15.71 7.51
C ASP A 120 -10.13 15.68 6.96
N GLY A 121 -10.45 14.74 6.04
CA GLY A 121 -11.78 14.56 5.48
C GLY A 121 -12.16 15.63 4.44
N ASP A 122 -11.18 16.32 3.84
CA ASP A 122 -11.43 17.35 2.83
C ASP A 122 -11.59 16.79 1.40
N GLY A 123 -11.46 15.47 1.23
CA GLY A 123 -11.55 14.77 -0.05
C GLY A 123 -10.23 14.72 -0.83
N VAL A 124 -9.14 15.21 -0.24
CA VAL A 124 -7.79 15.19 -0.83
C VAL A 124 -6.88 14.37 0.06
N VAL A 125 -6.10 13.49 -0.56
CA VAL A 125 -5.20 12.63 0.19
C VAL A 125 -3.88 13.32 0.50
N GLU A 126 -3.33 13.02 1.67
CA GLU A 126 -1.98 13.34 2.08
C GLU A 126 -1.05 12.16 1.88
N LEU A 127 0.24 12.45 1.62
CA LEU A 127 1.29 11.44 1.55
C LEU A 127 1.84 11.17 2.96
N VAL A 128 1.78 9.91 3.37
CA VAL A 128 2.25 9.46 4.70
C VAL A 128 3.30 8.37 4.52
N PRO A 129 4.60 8.70 4.62
CA PRO A 129 5.66 7.72 4.49
C PRO A 129 5.84 6.91 5.77
N ASN A 130 5.94 5.58 5.68
CA ASN A 130 6.46 4.76 6.76
C ASN A 130 8.00 4.87 6.78
N THR A 131 8.53 5.43 7.85
CA THR A 131 9.98 5.60 8.07
C THR A 131 10.42 4.83 9.31
N PRO A 132 10.64 3.49 9.23
CA PRO A 132 10.73 2.59 10.38
C PRO A 132 11.79 2.97 11.41
N GLY A 133 12.90 3.54 10.93
CA GLY A 133 14.03 3.97 11.76
C GLY A 133 13.85 5.31 12.47
N ARG A 134 12.80 6.07 12.13
CA ARG A 134 12.57 7.42 12.65
C ARG A 134 11.60 7.41 13.83
N ARG A 135 11.71 8.47 14.62
CA ARG A 135 10.80 8.76 15.76
C ARG A 135 9.64 9.66 15.32
N GLU A 136 9.87 10.48 14.31
CA GLU A 136 8.91 11.46 13.81
C GLU A 136 7.92 10.79 12.87
N VAL A 137 6.63 11.04 13.07
CA VAL A 137 5.55 10.71 12.16
C VAL A 137 5.18 11.99 11.41
N ARG A 138 5.25 11.94 10.10
CA ARG A 138 5.04 13.11 9.23
C ARG A 138 4.00 12.80 8.17
N ALA A 139 3.24 13.82 7.79
CA ALA A 139 2.35 13.81 6.64
C ALA A 139 2.66 15.02 5.74
N PHE A 140 2.40 14.86 4.45
CA PHE A 140 2.68 15.87 3.43
C PHE A 140 1.40 16.19 2.68
N ARG A 141 0.91 17.41 2.87
CA ARG A 141 -0.31 17.92 2.26
C ARG A 141 0.04 18.71 1.00
N LEU A 142 -0.57 18.37 -0.12
CA LEU A 142 -0.37 19.10 -1.37
C LEU A 142 -0.92 20.53 -1.23
N ARG A 143 -0.06 21.53 -1.48
CA ARG A 143 -0.51 22.93 -1.56
C ARG A 143 -1.35 23.12 -2.81
N ARG A 144 -2.50 23.77 -2.64
CA ARG A 144 -3.42 24.09 -3.71
C ARG A 144 -3.56 25.60 -3.87
N ASP A 145 -3.78 26.04 -5.10
CA ASP A 145 -4.13 27.42 -5.41
C ASP A 145 -5.59 27.75 -5.02
N ALA A 146 -6.02 28.96 -5.27
CA ALA A 146 -7.38 29.41 -4.98
C ALA A 146 -8.48 28.69 -5.79
N ASN A 147 -8.10 27.94 -6.84
CA ASN A 147 -8.98 27.15 -7.68
C ASN A 147 -8.95 25.65 -7.29
N GLY A 148 -8.22 25.28 -6.24
CA GLY A 148 -8.07 23.92 -5.78
C GLY A 148 -7.04 23.10 -6.57
N LYS A 149 -6.25 23.71 -7.48
CA LYS A 149 -5.23 23.02 -8.26
C LYS A 149 -3.93 22.87 -7.50
N GLY A 150 -3.25 21.74 -7.69
CA GLY A 150 -1.92 21.51 -7.17
C GLY A 150 -0.92 22.58 -7.60
N THR A 151 0.06 22.89 -6.76
CA THR A 151 1.09 23.91 -7.02
C THR A 151 2.49 23.33 -7.18
N GLY A 152 2.66 22.01 -7.17
CA GLY A 152 3.95 21.35 -7.16
C GLY A 152 4.68 21.38 -5.81
N ALA A 153 4.05 21.90 -4.77
CA ALA A 153 4.64 22.06 -3.45
C ALA A 153 3.79 21.40 -2.37
N PHE A 154 4.43 20.97 -1.29
CA PHE A 154 3.78 20.33 -0.15
C PHE A 154 4.02 21.10 1.14
N ASP A 155 3.04 21.07 2.04
CA ASP A 155 3.21 21.43 3.43
C ASP A 155 3.55 20.18 4.23
N GLU A 156 4.68 20.23 4.92
CA GLU A 156 5.13 19.17 5.83
C GLU A 156 4.52 19.40 7.20
N HIS A 157 3.86 18.37 7.74
CA HIS A 157 3.28 18.36 9.07
C HIS A 157 3.94 17.29 9.94
N LEU A 158 4.53 17.70 11.06
CA LEU A 158 4.97 16.79 12.10
C LEU A 158 3.77 16.43 12.98
N LEU A 159 3.26 15.21 12.84
CA LEU A 159 2.07 14.76 13.58
C LEU A 159 2.42 14.31 15.00
N TYR A 160 3.52 13.54 15.13
CA TYR A 160 3.95 12.99 16.41
C TYR A 160 5.45 12.73 16.45
N THR A 161 6.04 12.75 17.65
CA THR A 161 7.41 12.32 17.89
C THR A 161 7.43 11.29 19.01
N PHE A 162 7.82 10.06 18.69
CA PHE A 162 7.98 8.99 19.69
C PHE A 162 9.03 9.37 20.73
N PRO A 163 8.87 8.94 21.99
CA PRO A 163 9.88 9.09 23.04
C PRO A 163 11.24 8.52 22.64
N GLU A 164 12.30 8.91 23.34
CA GLU A 164 13.62 8.36 23.12
C GLU A 164 13.62 6.83 23.29
N GLY A 165 14.30 6.13 22.38
CA GLY A 165 14.34 4.67 22.33
C GLY A 165 13.17 4.01 21.61
N GLN A 166 12.11 4.76 21.25
CA GLN A 166 11.00 4.26 20.43
C GLN A 166 11.11 4.79 18.99
N LYS A 167 10.54 4.06 18.04
CA LYS A 167 10.52 4.37 16.61
C LYS A 167 9.18 3.96 16.02
N GLN A 168 8.89 4.40 14.78
CA GLN A 168 7.69 3.99 14.08
C GLN A 168 7.58 2.47 13.96
N GLY A 169 8.68 1.80 13.58
CA GLY A 169 8.66 0.40 13.20
C GLY A 169 8.22 0.18 11.75
N HIS A 170 8.40 -1.05 11.27
CA HIS A 170 7.94 -1.49 9.98
C HIS A 170 6.46 -1.89 10.07
N GLY A 171 5.60 -1.06 9.53
CA GLY A 171 4.15 -1.18 9.57
C GLY A 171 3.48 0.17 9.74
N LEU A 172 2.48 0.44 8.93
CA LEU A 172 1.69 1.67 8.97
C LEU A 172 0.29 1.38 8.46
N GLY A 173 -0.72 1.85 9.16
CA GLY A 173 -2.12 1.79 8.76
C GLY A 173 -2.84 3.10 9.05
N CYS A 174 -4.02 3.27 8.47
CA CYS A 174 -4.87 4.44 8.70
C CYS A 174 -6.34 4.06 8.68
N GLY A 175 -7.10 4.60 9.62
CA GLY A 175 -8.56 4.45 9.73
C GLY A 175 -9.07 4.78 11.11
N ASP A 176 -10.38 4.84 11.28
CA ASP A 176 -11.04 5.21 12.54
C ASP A 176 -10.99 4.06 13.56
N ILE A 177 -9.94 4.00 14.36
CA ILE A 177 -9.76 3.04 15.47
C ILE A 177 -10.59 3.47 16.69
N ALA A 178 -10.62 4.77 16.95
CA ALA A 178 -11.32 5.31 18.11
C ALA A 178 -12.85 5.23 18.00
N GLY A 179 -13.40 5.07 16.79
CA GLY A 179 -14.85 5.11 16.52
C GLY A 179 -15.42 6.51 16.65
N ASN A 180 -14.64 7.51 16.31
CA ASN A 180 -14.98 8.92 16.46
C ASN A 180 -15.07 9.69 15.12
N GLY A 181 -14.96 8.96 13.98
CA GLY A 181 -15.05 9.47 12.62
C GLY A 181 -13.77 10.16 12.12
N ARG A 182 -12.65 10.01 12.82
CA ARG A 182 -11.35 10.59 12.42
C ARG A 182 -10.37 9.50 11.96
N MET A 183 -9.41 9.89 11.13
CA MET A 183 -8.42 8.99 10.57
C MET A 183 -7.21 8.87 11.51
N ASP A 184 -7.20 7.82 12.32
CA ASP A 184 -6.10 7.46 13.21
C ASP A 184 -4.98 6.78 12.42
N LEU A 185 -3.74 6.82 12.93
CA LEU A 185 -2.60 6.11 12.34
C LEU A 185 -2.19 4.92 13.21
N VAL A 186 -2.01 3.77 12.58
CA VAL A 186 -1.68 2.51 13.26
C VAL A 186 -0.25 2.10 12.97
N PHE A 187 0.45 1.63 14.01
CA PHE A 187 1.82 1.13 13.98
C PHE A 187 1.91 -0.25 14.66
N PRO A 188 2.99 -1.02 14.48
CA PRO A 188 3.10 -2.35 15.10
C PRO A 188 2.98 -2.34 16.63
N THR A 189 3.33 -1.24 17.28
CA THR A 189 3.39 -1.13 18.74
C THR A 189 2.27 -0.29 19.36
N GLY A 190 1.31 0.18 18.54
CA GLY A 190 0.18 0.98 19.01
C GLY A 190 -0.42 1.84 17.90
N TRP A 191 -1.17 2.85 18.29
CA TRP A 191 -1.81 3.74 17.36
C TRP A 191 -1.86 5.19 17.87
N LEU A 192 -1.95 6.12 16.95
CA LEU A 192 -2.09 7.55 17.20
C LEU A 192 -3.52 7.95 16.93
N GLU A 193 -4.23 8.39 17.99
CA GLU A 193 -5.55 8.99 17.86
C GLU A 193 -5.44 10.39 17.27
N ALA A 194 -6.17 10.61 16.18
CA ALA A 194 -6.21 11.91 15.51
C ALA A 194 -6.99 12.95 16.32
N PRO A 195 -6.49 14.19 16.43
CA PRO A 195 -7.28 15.30 16.97
C PRO A 195 -8.36 15.74 15.97
N ALA A 196 -9.27 16.64 16.42
CA ALA A 196 -10.32 17.19 15.54
C ALA A 196 -9.78 17.98 14.34
N ASP A 197 -8.62 18.61 14.48
CA ASP A 197 -7.85 19.21 13.37
C ASP A 197 -6.47 18.54 13.39
N PRO A 198 -6.20 17.62 12.45
CA PRO A 198 -4.96 16.85 12.43
C PRO A 198 -3.70 17.69 12.25
N TRP A 199 -3.85 18.93 11.73
CA TRP A 199 -2.75 19.85 11.46
C TRP A 199 -2.37 20.75 12.62
N LYS A 200 -3.28 20.93 13.58
CA LYS A 200 -3.09 21.88 14.73
C LYS A 200 -3.25 21.22 16.08
N GLY A 201 -3.94 20.10 16.16
CA GLY A 201 -4.16 19.37 17.40
C GLY A 201 -3.00 18.49 17.80
N SER A 202 -3.06 17.97 19.02
CA SER A 202 -2.09 16.99 19.51
C SER A 202 -2.60 15.59 19.26
N TRP A 203 -1.86 14.79 18.52
CA TRP A 203 -2.08 13.35 18.35
C TRP A 203 -1.78 12.62 19.65
N ILE A 204 -2.60 11.65 20.02
CA ILE A 204 -2.50 10.94 21.30
C ILE A 204 -2.03 9.50 21.01
N TRP A 205 -0.92 9.09 21.64
CA TRP A 205 -0.40 7.73 21.52
C TRP A 205 -1.12 6.77 22.45
N HIS A 206 -1.61 5.67 21.89
CA HIS A 206 -2.18 4.52 22.59
C HIS A 206 -1.28 3.30 22.36
N PRO A 207 -0.65 2.73 23.41
CA PRO A 207 0.11 1.50 23.28
C PRO A 207 -0.77 0.34 22.80
N ALA A 208 -0.20 -0.55 22.01
CA ALA A 208 -0.89 -1.71 21.49
C ALA A 208 -1.41 -2.64 22.59
N GLY A 209 -2.65 -3.10 22.45
CA GLY A 209 -3.18 -4.25 23.19
C GLY A 209 -2.82 -5.60 22.56
N TRP A 210 -2.08 -5.57 21.44
CA TRP A 210 -1.61 -6.75 20.71
C TRP A 210 -0.08 -6.85 20.76
N LYS A 211 0.45 -8.01 20.29
CA LYS A 211 1.91 -8.22 20.18
C LYS A 211 2.24 -8.59 18.74
N LEU A 212 2.91 -7.67 18.05
CA LEU A 212 3.49 -7.89 16.74
C LEU A 212 4.99 -7.60 16.80
N PRO A 213 5.80 -8.27 15.97
CA PRO A 213 7.18 -7.84 15.75
C PRO A 213 7.20 -6.42 15.19
N TRP A 214 7.84 -5.49 15.89
CA TRP A 214 7.87 -4.07 15.50
C TRP A 214 8.51 -3.80 14.11
N TRP A 215 9.24 -4.77 13.59
CA TRP A 215 10.02 -4.70 12.35
C TRP A 215 9.39 -5.47 11.19
N ALA A 216 8.20 -6.00 11.32
CA ALA A 216 7.70 -6.99 10.37
C ALA A 216 6.21 -6.85 9.99
N ALA A 217 5.50 -5.80 10.40
CA ALA A 217 4.10 -5.64 9.99
C ALA A 217 3.99 -5.14 8.55
N SER A 218 2.90 -5.48 7.88
CA SER A 218 2.59 -5.01 6.52
C SER A 218 2.43 -3.49 6.42
N VAL A 219 2.61 -2.94 5.22
CA VAL A 219 2.25 -1.57 4.87
C VAL A 219 1.34 -1.60 3.63
N PRO A 220 0.00 -1.47 3.81
CA PRO A 220 -0.69 -1.04 5.02
C PRO A 220 -0.93 -2.15 6.04
N MET A 221 -1.10 -1.77 7.31
CA MET A 221 -1.95 -2.46 8.26
C MET A 221 -3.38 -1.99 7.97
N LEU A 222 -4.27 -2.88 7.58
CA LEU A 222 -5.65 -2.47 7.25
C LEU A 222 -6.44 -2.19 8.53
N VAL A 223 -7.27 -1.14 8.48
CA VAL A 223 -8.22 -0.75 9.52
C VAL A 223 -9.62 -0.88 8.92
N VAL A 224 -10.32 -1.95 9.24
CA VAL A 224 -11.60 -2.32 8.62
C VAL A 224 -12.49 -3.07 9.62
N ASP A 225 -13.79 -2.89 9.54
CA ASP A 225 -14.77 -3.72 10.27
C ASP A 225 -14.90 -5.08 9.56
N VAL A 226 -14.20 -6.09 10.07
CA VAL A 226 -14.16 -7.43 9.47
C VAL A 226 -15.44 -8.22 9.70
N ASN A 227 -15.98 -8.12 10.92
CA ASN A 227 -17.08 -8.97 11.38
C ASN A 227 -18.46 -8.31 11.29
N GLY A 228 -18.51 -7.03 10.88
CA GLY A 228 -19.75 -6.26 10.73
C GLY A 228 -20.38 -5.82 12.05
N ASP A 229 -19.58 -5.69 13.12
CA ASP A 229 -20.07 -5.27 14.44
C ASP A 229 -20.07 -3.75 14.66
N GLY A 230 -19.62 -2.98 13.65
CA GLY A 230 -19.53 -1.52 13.69
C GLY A 230 -18.28 -0.99 14.36
N VAL A 231 -17.32 -1.85 14.70
CA VAL A 231 -16.02 -1.48 15.27
C VAL A 231 -14.91 -1.89 14.29
N ASN A 232 -13.99 -0.98 13.98
CA ASN A 232 -12.90 -1.32 13.09
C ASN A 232 -11.87 -2.21 13.80
N ASP A 233 -11.46 -3.24 13.09
CA ASP A 233 -10.42 -4.20 13.43
C ASP A 233 -9.12 -3.87 12.68
N LEU A 234 -8.09 -4.68 12.90
CA LEU A 234 -6.87 -4.63 12.12
C LEU A 234 -6.65 -5.94 11.35
N ILE A 235 -6.22 -5.85 10.09
CA ILE A 235 -5.63 -6.99 9.38
C ILE A 235 -4.16 -6.67 9.15
N VAL A 236 -3.28 -7.60 9.54
CA VAL A 236 -1.83 -7.40 9.52
C VAL A 236 -1.14 -8.61 8.95
N GLY A 237 -0.34 -8.40 7.90
CA GLY A 237 0.59 -9.38 7.37
C GLY A 237 1.94 -9.31 8.07
N ASN A 238 2.66 -10.44 8.15
CA ASN A 238 4.07 -10.44 8.48
C ASN A 238 4.87 -10.25 7.19
N ALA A 239 5.43 -9.05 7.01
CA ALA A 239 6.16 -8.68 5.81
C ALA A 239 7.51 -9.39 5.66
N HIS A 240 8.08 -9.90 6.77
CA HIS A 240 9.41 -10.49 6.87
C HIS A 240 9.42 -11.86 7.57
N GLY A 241 8.33 -12.59 7.51
CA GLY A 241 8.19 -13.91 8.11
C GLY A 241 6.81 -14.49 7.87
N TYR A 242 6.50 -15.56 8.59
CA TYR A 242 5.22 -16.23 8.45
C TYR A 242 4.10 -15.50 9.18
N GLY A 243 2.92 -15.48 8.57
CA GLY A 243 1.67 -15.15 9.21
C GLY A 243 0.92 -13.97 8.60
N LEU A 244 -0.38 -14.14 8.62
CA LEU A 244 -1.40 -13.13 8.32
C LEU A 244 -2.44 -13.25 9.42
N SER A 245 -2.79 -12.14 10.05
CA SER A 245 -3.66 -12.12 11.24
C SER A 245 -4.75 -11.06 11.13
N TRP A 246 -5.89 -11.38 11.67
CA TRP A 246 -6.94 -10.45 12.04
C TRP A 246 -6.83 -10.17 13.53
N ILE A 247 -6.82 -8.90 13.92
CA ILE A 247 -6.77 -8.43 15.29
C ILE A 247 -8.11 -7.76 15.58
N GLU A 248 -9.02 -8.52 16.18
CA GLU A 248 -10.36 -8.08 16.52
C GLU A 248 -10.32 -7.05 17.65
N GLN A 249 -11.00 -5.92 17.45
CA GLN A 249 -11.22 -4.91 18.46
C GLN A 249 -12.59 -5.09 19.13
N GLN A 250 -12.61 -5.44 20.39
CA GLN A 250 -13.84 -5.51 21.19
C GLN A 250 -13.94 -4.31 22.13
N ARG A 251 -15.03 -3.54 22.03
CA ARG A 251 -15.34 -2.49 23.00
C ARG A 251 -15.84 -3.12 24.31
N VAL A 252 -15.16 -2.82 25.41
CA VAL A 252 -15.56 -3.30 26.74
C VAL A 252 -16.19 -2.19 27.58
N ALA A 253 -16.85 -2.56 28.68
CA ALA A 253 -17.44 -1.59 29.60
C ALA A 253 -16.35 -0.63 30.12
N GLY A 254 -16.63 0.69 30.05
CA GLY A 254 -15.66 1.72 30.40
C GLY A 254 -14.98 2.39 29.20
N GLY A 255 -15.26 1.92 27.94
CA GLY A 255 -14.76 2.55 26.70
C GLY A 255 -13.37 2.09 26.28
N GLU A 256 -12.74 1.19 27.03
CA GLU A 256 -11.48 0.57 26.64
C GLU A 256 -11.67 -0.48 25.52
N SER A 257 -10.59 -0.74 24.77
CA SER A 257 -10.58 -1.79 23.75
C SER A 257 -9.82 -3.01 24.25
N ARG A 258 -10.44 -4.17 24.07
CA ARG A 258 -9.76 -5.47 24.16
C ARG A 258 -9.41 -5.94 22.75
N TRP A 259 -8.20 -6.41 22.57
CA TRP A 259 -7.69 -6.88 21.28
C TRP A 259 -7.46 -8.38 21.30
N ILE A 260 -7.99 -9.09 20.31
CA ILE A 260 -7.88 -10.54 20.18
C ILE A 260 -7.26 -10.87 18.83
N VAL A 261 -6.16 -11.63 18.85
CA VAL A 261 -5.45 -12.01 17.62
C VAL A 261 -6.00 -13.34 17.12
N HIS A 262 -6.50 -13.34 15.88
CA HIS A 262 -6.98 -14.52 15.17
C HIS A 262 -6.04 -14.79 13.96
N PRO A 263 -5.47 -15.99 13.82
CA PRO A 263 -4.69 -16.32 12.63
C PRO A 263 -5.60 -16.45 11.40
N ILE A 264 -5.24 -15.78 10.30
CA ILE A 264 -5.88 -15.97 9.00
C ILE A 264 -5.09 -17.02 8.21
N ASP A 265 -3.80 -16.82 8.04
CA ASP A 265 -2.90 -17.76 7.38
C ASP A 265 -1.55 -17.80 8.10
N PRO A 266 -1.27 -18.81 8.93
CA PRO A 266 -0.01 -18.93 9.62
C PRO A 266 1.09 -19.63 8.80
N PHE A 267 0.77 -20.14 7.61
CA PHE A 267 1.63 -21.06 6.86
C PHE A 267 2.41 -20.40 5.71
N ASN A 268 1.92 -19.28 5.20
CA ASN A 268 2.61 -18.54 4.14
C ASN A 268 3.32 -17.32 4.72
N ALA A 269 4.37 -16.89 4.03
CA ALA A 269 5.27 -15.84 4.50
C ALA A 269 5.20 -14.56 3.66
N GLN A 270 5.73 -13.47 4.21
CA GLN A 270 6.04 -12.22 3.52
C GLN A 270 4.81 -11.53 2.90
N TYR A 271 3.74 -11.44 3.67
CA TYR A 271 2.57 -10.66 3.37
C TYR A 271 2.83 -9.18 3.61
N HIS A 272 3.45 -8.51 2.61
CA HIS A 272 3.93 -7.14 2.76
C HIS A 272 2.88 -6.09 2.45
N ASP A 273 2.07 -6.30 1.41
CA ASP A 273 1.01 -5.40 0.96
C ASP A 273 -0.35 -6.07 1.03
N LEU A 274 -1.35 -5.33 1.48
CA LEU A 274 -2.72 -5.80 1.70
C LEU A 274 -3.71 -4.83 1.06
N ALA A 275 -4.79 -5.37 0.48
CA ALA A 275 -5.93 -4.59 0.03
C ALA A 275 -7.24 -5.19 0.56
N TRP A 276 -8.25 -4.33 0.74
CA TRP A 276 -9.59 -4.71 1.16
C TRP A 276 -10.57 -4.20 0.11
N ALA A 277 -11.11 -5.08 -0.72
CA ALA A 277 -11.97 -4.71 -1.84
C ALA A 277 -12.90 -5.85 -2.22
N ASP A 278 -14.07 -5.52 -2.75
CA ASP A 278 -15.01 -6.49 -3.35
C ASP A 278 -14.44 -6.99 -4.69
N ILE A 279 -13.77 -8.14 -4.67
CA ILE A 279 -13.09 -8.68 -5.84
C ILE A 279 -13.96 -9.68 -6.62
N ASP A 280 -14.98 -10.24 -6.00
CA ASP A 280 -15.87 -11.20 -6.65
C ASP A 280 -17.25 -10.64 -6.98
N GLY A 281 -17.51 -9.38 -6.65
CA GLY A 281 -18.71 -8.64 -7.04
C GLY A 281 -19.96 -9.00 -6.24
N ASP A 282 -19.79 -9.54 -5.01
CA ASP A 282 -20.93 -9.91 -4.17
C ASP A 282 -21.36 -8.81 -3.18
N GLY A 283 -20.65 -7.68 -3.18
CA GLY A 283 -20.90 -6.51 -2.34
C GLY A 283 -20.24 -6.59 -0.97
N VAL A 284 -19.50 -7.64 -0.67
CA VAL A 284 -18.71 -7.80 0.56
C VAL A 284 -17.23 -7.80 0.23
N PRO A 285 -16.43 -6.90 0.80
CA PRO A 285 -15.00 -6.86 0.49
C PRO A 285 -14.24 -8.11 0.96
N GLU A 286 -13.25 -8.50 0.18
CA GLU A 286 -12.26 -9.51 0.52
C GLU A 286 -10.91 -8.90 0.86
N LEU A 287 -10.12 -9.64 1.62
CA LEU A 287 -8.71 -9.36 1.81
C LEU A 287 -7.92 -9.93 0.62
N ILE A 288 -7.19 -9.07 -0.10
CA ILE A 288 -6.33 -9.46 -1.20
C ILE A 288 -4.87 -9.25 -0.79
N THR A 289 -4.02 -10.23 -1.03
CA THR A 289 -2.57 -10.16 -0.74
C THR A 289 -1.81 -11.28 -1.44
N GLY A 290 -0.50 -11.30 -1.25
CA GLY A 290 0.37 -12.39 -1.73
C GLY A 290 1.75 -12.31 -1.12
N LYS A 291 2.57 -13.32 -1.43
CA LYS A 291 3.95 -13.39 -0.96
C LYS A 291 4.82 -12.38 -1.72
N ARG A 292 5.57 -11.53 -1.00
CA ARG A 292 6.66 -10.75 -1.59
C ARG A 292 7.80 -11.67 -2.05
N HIS A 293 8.41 -11.42 -3.19
CA HIS A 293 9.57 -12.15 -3.67
C HIS A 293 10.84 -11.61 -3.03
N ARG A 294 11.49 -12.43 -2.23
CA ARG A 294 12.81 -12.18 -1.59
C ARG A 294 13.02 -10.75 -1.06
N ALA A 295 12.72 -10.55 0.21
CA ALA A 295 13.27 -9.44 0.96
C ALA A 295 14.64 -9.84 1.55
N HIS A 296 15.45 -8.88 1.96
CA HIS A 296 16.71 -9.09 2.68
C HIS A 296 17.67 -10.15 2.07
N ASN A 297 17.72 -10.23 0.72
CA ASN A 297 18.63 -11.12 -0.03
C ASN A 297 18.50 -12.60 0.33
N GLY A 298 17.29 -13.09 0.61
CA GLY A 298 17.04 -14.49 0.92
C GLY A 298 17.31 -14.89 2.37
N ASN A 299 17.24 -13.95 3.31
CA ASN A 299 17.50 -14.22 4.72
C ASN A 299 16.23 -14.27 5.60
N ASP A 300 15.08 -13.93 5.05
CA ASP A 300 13.84 -13.94 5.82
C ASP A 300 13.22 -15.35 5.89
N PRO A 301 12.53 -15.69 6.99
CA PRO A 301 11.78 -16.93 7.08
C PRO A 301 10.75 -17.07 5.94
N GLY A 302 10.72 -18.25 5.31
CA GLY A 302 9.82 -18.53 4.17
C GLY A 302 10.27 -17.95 2.83
N GLU A 303 11.48 -17.41 2.75
CA GLU A 303 12.03 -16.75 1.56
C GLU A 303 11.97 -17.64 0.31
N PHE A 304 12.29 -18.92 0.48
CA PHE A 304 12.38 -19.91 -0.60
C PHE A 304 11.12 -20.77 -0.75
N ASP A 305 10.07 -20.48 0.02
CA ASP A 305 8.78 -21.15 -0.15
C ASP A 305 8.12 -20.73 -1.47
N ASP A 306 7.17 -21.54 -1.94
CA ASP A 306 6.39 -21.26 -3.13
C ASP A 306 5.70 -19.89 -3.07
N TYR A 307 5.56 -19.26 -4.24
CA TYR A 307 4.92 -17.96 -4.40
C TYR A 307 3.41 -18.11 -4.54
N GLY A 308 2.68 -17.17 -3.99
CA GLY A 308 1.24 -17.17 -4.13
C GLY A 308 0.63 -15.79 -4.02
N THR A 309 -0.46 -15.63 -4.74
CA THR A 309 -1.37 -14.49 -4.66
C THR A 309 -2.75 -15.02 -4.31
N TYR A 310 -3.40 -14.40 -3.35
CA TYR A 310 -4.60 -14.90 -2.72
C TYR A 310 -5.63 -13.81 -2.49
N TYR A 311 -6.91 -14.22 -2.39
CA TYR A 311 -7.90 -13.43 -1.67
C TYR A 311 -8.58 -14.30 -0.60
N PHE A 312 -9.08 -13.66 0.44
CA PHE A 312 -9.67 -14.32 1.60
C PHE A 312 -11.07 -13.76 1.84
N LYS A 313 -12.08 -14.63 1.78
CA LYS A 313 -13.47 -14.26 2.05
C LYS A 313 -13.80 -14.43 3.52
N TRP A 314 -14.46 -13.44 4.09
CA TRP A 314 -15.05 -13.59 5.41
C TRP A 314 -16.25 -14.54 5.36
N THR A 315 -16.30 -15.49 6.30
CA THR A 315 -17.32 -16.55 6.36
C THR A 315 -18.29 -16.40 7.52
N GLY A 316 -18.20 -15.29 8.27
CA GLY A 316 -18.96 -15.07 9.51
C GLY A 316 -18.27 -15.61 10.77
N SER A 317 -17.20 -16.38 10.65
CA SER A 317 -16.43 -16.93 11.79
C SER A 317 -14.94 -17.05 11.54
N GLY A 318 -14.48 -16.73 10.34
CA GLY A 318 -13.08 -16.80 9.92
C GLY A 318 -12.95 -16.54 8.44
N PHE A 319 -11.77 -16.76 7.89
CA PHE A 319 -11.47 -16.47 6.49
C PHE A 319 -11.31 -17.75 5.66
N ALA A 320 -11.94 -17.78 4.48
CA ALA A 320 -11.77 -18.84 3.49
C ALA A 320 -10.79 -18.38 2.40
N LYS A 321 -9.60 -18.99 2.37
CA LYS A 321 -8.54 -18.69 1.39
C LYS A 321 -8.95 -19.15 0.01
N GLN A 322 -8.79 -18.26 -0.98
CA GLN A 322 -8.95 -18.52 -2.40
C GLN A 322 -7.62 -18.22 -3.09
N VAL A 323 -7.20 -19.12 -4.00
CA VAL A 323 -5.93 -19.00 -4.69
C VAL A 323 -6.15 -18.31 -6.03
N ILE A 324 -5.46 -17.18 -6.26
CA ILE A 324 -5.37 -16.52 -7.58
C ILE A 324 -4.25 -17.18 -8.38
N ASP A 325 -3.08 -17.34 -7.74
CA ASP A 325 -1.91 -18.00 -8.30
C ASP A 325 -1.09 -18.69 -7.21
N TYR A 326 -0.39 -19.77 -7.55
CA TYR A 326 0.49 -20.50 -6.61
C TYR A 326 1.48 -21.39 -7.35
N GLY A 327 2.71 -21.46 -6.87
CA GLY A 327 3.72 -22.39 -7.35
C GLY A 327 5.15 -21.91 -7.06
N PRO A 328 6.14 -22.72 -7.46
CA PRO A 328 7.55 -22.34 -7.34
C PRO A 328 7.90 -21.15 -8.24
N LEU A 329 9.08 -20.58 -8.00
CA LEU A 329 9.62 -19.49 -8.83
C LEU A 329 9.55 -19.81 -10.33
N GLY A 330 9.02 -18.88 -11.12
CA GLY A 330 8.80 -19.03 -12.55
C GLY A 330 7.48 -19.72 -12.95
N VAL A 331 6.70 -20.18 -11.97
CA VAL A 331 5.35 -20.74 -12.14
C VAL A 331 4.34 -19.90 -11.37
N GLY A 332 4.46 -19.91 -10.05
CA GLY A 332 3.66 -19.06 -9.17
C GLY A 332 4.14 -17.62 -9.19
N LYS A 333 3.26 -16.70 -8.79
CA LYS A 333 3.51 -15.28 -8.67
C LYS A 333 3.00 -14.79 -7.33
N GLY A 334 3.79 -13.98 -6.67
CA GLY A 334 3.37 -13.19 -5.52
C GLY A 334 3.03 -11.76 -5.90
N VAL A 335 3.06 -10.88 -4.92
CA VAL A 335 2.92 -9.43 -5.10
C VAL A 335 4.16 -8.72 -4.56
N GLY A 336 4.39 -7.49 -5.00
CA GLY A 336 5.47 -6.65 -4.48
C GLY A 336 5.11 -6.00 -3.15
N ILE A 337 5.66 -4.82 -2.95
CA ILE A 337 5.42 -3.99 -1.76
C ILE A 337 4.31 -2.96 -1.96
N HIS A 338 3.84 -2.80 -3.21
CA HIS A 338 2.73 -1.93 -3.58
C HIS A 338 2.11 -2.45 -4.89
N PHE A 339 1.07 -3.27 -4.78
CA PHE A 339 0.30 -3.75 -5.93
C PHE A 339 -0.93 -2.86 -6.18
N ALA A 340 -1.59 -3.01 -7.33
CA ALA A 340 -2.76 -2.22 -7.65
C ALA A 340 -3.97 -3.10 -8.00
N LEU A 341 -5.16 -2.60 -7.67
CA LEU A 341 -6.46 -3.11 -8.10
C LEU A 341 -7.15 -2.05 -8.94
N ALA A 342 -7.59 -2.40 -10.13
CA ALA A 342 -8.35 -1.50 -11.01
C ALA A 342 -9.15 -2.28 -12.04
N ASP A 343 -10.25 -1.72 -12.53
CA ASP A 343 -10.96 -2.27 -13.68
C ASP A 343 -10.26 -1.85 -14.98
N LEU A 344 -9.28 -2.64 -15.41
CA LEU A 344 -8.47 -2.38 -16.61
C LEU A 344 -9.23 -2.61 -17.92
N THR A 345 -10.37 -3.27 -17.85
CA THR A 345 -11.12 -3.72 -19.02
C THR A 345 -12.47 -3.05 -19.20
N GLY A 346 -12.90 -2.23 -18.25
CA GLY A 346 -14.22 -1.62 -18.21
C GLY A 346 -15.35 -2.63 -17.97
N SER A 347 -15.02 -3.76 -17.33
CA SER A 347 -15.96 -4.84 -17.06
C SER A 347 -16.80 -4.67 -15.78
N GLY A 348 -16.48 -3.67 -14.98
CA GLY A 348 -17.03 -3.46 -13.64
C GLY A 348 -16.41 -4.37 -12.58
N ARG A 349 -15.33 -5.10 -12.89
CA ARG A 349 -14.62 -5.99 -11.96
C ARG A 349 -13.18 -5.52 -11.78
N LEU A 350 -12.66 -5.66 -10.56
CA LEU A 350 -11.28 -5.32 -10.26
C LEU A 350 -10.33 -6.40 -10.78
N ASP A 351 -9.39 -5.98 -11.61
CA ASP A 351 -8.21 -6.73 -12.01
C ASP A 351 -7.07 -6.47 -11.03
N LEU A 352 -6.09 -7.38 -10.97
CA LEU A 352 -4.93 -7.24 -10.10
C LEU A 352 -3.66 -7.03 -10.92
N VAL A 353 -2.93 -5.95 -10.65
CA VAL A 353 -1.59 -5.68 -11.16
C VAL A 353 -0.57 -6.08 -10.11
N ALA A 354 0.21 -7.11 -10.39
CA ALA A 354 1.15 -7.73 -9.47
C ALA A 354 2.61 -7.46 -9.89
N PRO A 355 3.28 -6.43 -9.34
CA PRO A 355 4.70 -6.21 -9.52
C PRO A 355 5.51 -7.17 -8.66
N GLY A 356 6.82 -7.23 -8.86
CA GLY A 356 7.74 -7.97 -8.00
C GLY A 356 9.07 -8.23 -8.68
N LYS A 357 10.07 -8.67 -7.94
CA LYS A 357 11.40 -9.02 -8.48
C LYS A 357 11.37 -10.17 -9.48
N ASP A 358 10.26 -10.89 -9.57
CA ASP A 358 9.96 -11.96 -10.52
C ASP A 358 9.16 -11.47 -11.75
N GLY A 359 9.10 -10.15 -11.95
CA GLY A 359 8.44 -9.51 -13.09
C GLY A 359 7.09 -8.87 -12.76
N LEU A 360 6.50 -8.24 -13.77
CA LEU A 360 5.19 -7.59 -13.71
C LEU A 360 4.15 -8.45 -14.42
N PHE A 361 3.04 -8.72 -13.73
CA PHE A 361 1.91 -9.50 -14.25
C PHE A 361 0.59 -8.79 -14.00
N VAL A 362 -0.40 -9.11 -14.82
CA VAL A 362 -1.80 -8.74 -14.61
C VAL A 362 -2.65 -9.99 -14.51
N TYR A 363 -3.55 -10.02 -13.54
CA TYR A 363 -4.61 -11.00 -13.41
C TYR A 363 -5.93 -10.34 -13.74
N PHE A 364 -6.48 -10.65 -14.90
CA PHE A 364 -7.79 -10.17 -15.33
C PHE A 364 -8.89 -11.02 -14.71
N ASN A 365 -9.80 -10.36 -14.04
CA ASN A 365 -10.94 -10.96 -13.38
C ASN A 365 -12.01 -11.34 -14.41
N GLN A 366 -12.27 -12.64 -14.56
CA GLN A 366 -13.22 -13.17 -15.54
C GLN A 366 -14.61 -13.49 -14.93
N GLY A 367 -14.80 -13.23 -13.62
CA GLY A 367 -16.02 -13.56 -12.89
C GLY A 367 -16.15 -15.01 -12.48
#